data_c060b50d7ac16165b1b26443d02d3ba6
#
_entry.id   c060b50d7ac16165b1b26443d02d3ba6
#
_cell.length_a   1.000
_cell.length_b   1.000
_cell.length_c   1.000
_cell.angle_alpha   90.00
_cell.angle_beta   90.00
_cell.angle_gamma   90.00
#
_symmetry.space_group_name_H-M   'P 1'
#
loop_
_entity.id
_entity.type
_entity.pdbx_description
1 polymer ?
#
loop_
_entity_poly.entity_id
_entity_poly.type
_entity_poly.pdbx_seq_one_letter_code
_entity_poly.pdbx_strand_id
1 'polypeptide(L)'
;MKNNKGFTLLELMITIAIMGIVVSIALPAYYNYAARSRRVEARQVLQTIAQQIDQNYRVTRNYKQLADKSELSDATLALWGLDKVPTAGNEYYKISFVNNSINESGYILQAQAVGVQAGDKDCLYFFYDQSGVKMASTTATVPNGSRDQVSQTCWAK
;
A
#
# COMPACT_ATOMS: atom_id res chain seq x y z
N MET A 1 -52.33 11.24 29.39
CA MET A 1 -51.57 10.02 29.66
C MET A 1 -50.86 9.63 28.39
N LYS A 2 -49.48 9.69 28.35
CA LYS A 2 -48.71 9.22 27.20
C LYS A 2 -48.62 7.69 27.20
N ASN A 3 -49.19 7.01 26.23
CA ASN A 3 -49.04 5.58 26.06
C ASN A 3 -47.60 5.30 25.63
N ASN A 4 -46.73 4.89 26.54
CA ASN A 4 -45.42 4.33 26.21
C ASN A 4 -45.63 2.91 25.70
N LYS A 5 -45.63 2.75 24.37
CA LYS A 5 -45.59 1.42 23.76
C LYS A 5 -44.15 0.90 23.86
N GLY A 6 -43.94 -0.12 24.65
CA GLY A 6 -42.64 -0.83 24.74
C GLY A 6 -42.45 -1.77 23.55
N PHE A 7 -41.19 -2.09 23.22
CA PHE A 7 -40.81 -3.08 22.19
C PHE A 7 -41.27 -4.48 22.63
N THR A 8 -41.77 -5.24 21.69
CA THR A 8 -42.06 -6.65 21.90
C THR A 8 -40.79 -7.51 21.75
N LEU A 9 -40.75 -8.63 22.47
CA LEU A 9 -39.63 -9.60 22.39
C LEU A 9 -39.48 -10.12 20.95
N LEU A 10 -40.58 -10.37 20.23
CA LEU A 10 -40.60 -10.78 18.84
C LEU A 10 -39.93 -9.75 17.91
N GLU A 11 -40.22 -8.47 18.09
CA GLU A 11 -39.67 -7.38 17.29
C GLU A 11 -38.17 -7.26 17.49
N LEU A 12 -37.66 -7.46 18.73
CA LEU A 12 -36.24 -7.52 19.00
C LEU A 12 -35.60 -8.70 18.31
N MET A 13 -36.20 -9.91 18.36
CA MET A 13 -35.65 -11.10 17.70
C MET A 13 -35.55 -10.92 16.17
N ILE A 14 -36.57 -10.31 15.54
CA ILE A 14 -36.54 -10.06 14.11
C ILE A 14 -35.44 -9.04 13.75
N THR A 15 -35.27 -7.99 14.55
CA THR A 15 -34.24 -6.97 14.28
C THR A 15 -32.81 -7.52 14.37
N ILE A 16 -32.52 -8.34 15.37
CA ILE A 16 -31.18 -8.98 15.47
C ILE A 16 -30.94 -10.00 14.37
N ALA A 17 -31.98 -10.74 13.92
CA ALA A 17 -31.86 -11.66 12.81
C ALA A 17 -31.52 -10.92 11.50
N ILE A 18 -32.21 -9.83 11.21
CA ILE A 18 -31.94 -8.99 10.02
C ILE A 18 -30.55 -8.38 10.12
N MET A 19 -30.14 -7.84 11.29
CA MET A 19 -28.79 -7.34 11.52
C MET A 19 -27.72 -8.39 11.23
N GLY A 20 -27.90 -9.62 11.69
CA GLY A 20 -26.99 -10.73 11.45
C GLY A 20 -26.78 -10.99 9.95
N ILE A 21 -27.85 -10.97 9.16
CA ILE A 21 -27.80 -11.16 7.71
C ILE A 21 -27.05 -10.00 7.03
N VAL A 22 -27.37 -8.76 7.37
CA VAL A 22 -26.73 -7.57 6.80
C VAL A 22 -25.22 -7.55 7.10
N VAL A 23 -24.83 -7.81 8.35
CA VAL A 23 -23.42 -7.84 8.77
C VAL A 23 -22.64 -8.93 8.06
N SER A 24 -23.23 -10.11 7.84
CA SER A 24 -22.56 -11.21 7.16
C SER A 24 -22.13 -10.88 5.72
N ILE A 25 -22.85 -10.00 5.05
CA ILE A 25 -22.54 -9.54 3.68
C ILE A 25 -21.66 -8.28 3.69
N ALA A 26 -21.93 -7.36 4.62
CA ALA A 26 -21.27 -6.06 4.67
C ALA A 26 -19.81 -6.16 5.11
N LEU A 27 -19.47 -7.04 6.06
CA LEU A 27 -18.10 -7.16 6.59
C LEU A 27 -17.08 -7.58 5.52
N PRO A 28 -17.30 -8.66 4.72
CA PRO A 28 -16.35 -9.03 3.68
C PRO A 28 -16.17 -7.94 2.62
N ALA A 29 -17.25 -7.27 2.25
CA ALA A 29 -17.20 -6.17 1.29
C ALA A 29 -16.35 -4.99 1.81
N TYR A 30 -16.52 -4.66 3.09
CA TYR A 30 -15.72 -3.61 3.75
C TYR A 30 -14.22 -3.93 3.78
N TYR A 31 -13.84 -5.17 4.16
CA TYR A 31 -12.44 -5.57 4.18
C TYR A 31 -11.79 -5.49 2.80
N ASN A 32 -12.49 -5.93 1.76
CA ASN A 32 -12.00 -5.85 0.38
C ASN A 32 -11.84 -4.39 -0.07
N TYR A 33 -12.78 -3.52 0.26
CA TYR A 33 -12.70 -2.10 -0.03
C TYR A 33 -11.52 -1.44 0.69
N ALA A 34 -11.36 -1.69 1.99
CA ALA A 34 -10.26 -1.17 2.78
C ALA A 34 -8.89 -1.63 2.25
N ALA A 35 -8.76 -2.92 1.87
CA ALA A 35 -7.52 -3.44 1.28
C ALA A 35 -7.17 -2.72 -0.03
N ARG A 36 -8.15 -2.48 -0.91
CA ARG A 36 -7.95 -1.72 -2.16
C ARG A 36 -7.53 -0.28 -1.89
N SER A 37 -8.15 0.40 -0.94
CA SER A 37 -7.79 1.78 -0.56
C SER A 37 -6.33 1.87 -0.11
N ARG A 38 -5.88 0.93 0.72
CA ARG A 38 -4.48 0.85 1.20
C ARG A 38 -3.50 0.59 0.06
N ARG A 39 -3.87 -0.23 -0.95
CA ARG A 39 -3.06 -0.43 -2.16
C ARG A 39 -2.85 0.89 -2.92
N VAL A 40 -3.90 1.70 -3.06
CA VAL A 40 -3.81 3.02 -3.73
C VAL A 40 -2.83 3.92 -2.99
N GLU A 41 -2.93 4.00 -1.68
CA GLU A 41 -2.04 4.82 -0.85
C GLU A 41 -0.56 4.39 -0.98
N ALA A 42 -0.27 3.09 -0.91
CA ALA A 42 1.09 2.57 -1.10
C ALA A 42 1.67 2.94 -2.48
N ARG A 43 0.86 2.80 -3.56
CA ARG A 43 1.26 3.19 -4.91
C ARG A 43 1.55 4.68 -5.04
N GLN A 44 0.76 5.53 -4.39
CA GLN A 44 0.97 6.98 -4.36
C GLN A 44 2.28 7.34 -3.65
N VAL A 45 2.56 6.70 -2.51
CA VAL A 45 3.82 6.92 -1.77
C VAL A 45 5.02 6.51 -2.61
N LEU A 46 5.00 5.34 -3.26
CA LEU A 46 6.07 4.93 -4.18
C LEU A 46 6.33 5.96 -5.29
N GLN A 47 5.26 6.48 -5.90
CA GLN A 47 5.39 7.51 -6.94
C GLN A 47 5.90 8.84 -6.38
N THR A 48 5.51 9.23 -5.16
CA THR A 48 6.02 10.43 -4.50
C THR A 48 7.51 10.32 -4.22
N ILE A 49 7.97 9.17 -3.70
CA ILE A 49 9.39 8.91 -3.48
C ILE A 49 10.16 8.97 -4.79
N ALA A 50 9.66 8.33 -5.85
CA ALA A 50 10.29 8.35 -7.17
C ALA A 50 10.44 9.78 -7.70
N GLN A 51 9.41 10.62 -7.55
CA GLN A 51 9.49 12.04 -7.94
C GLN A 51 10.56 12.82 -7.16
N GLN A 52 10.70 12.57 -5.86
CA GLN A 52 11.75 13.20 -5.05
C GLN A 52 13.15 12.75 -5.47
N ILE A 53 13.33 11.45 -5.74
CA ILE A 53 14.59 10.90 -6.23
C ILE A 53 14.92 11.47 -7.62
N ASP A 54 13.95 11.59 -8.52
CA ASP A 54 14.14 12.17 -9.86
C ASP A 54 14.52 13.66 -9.80
N GLN A 55 13.94 14.42 -8.87
CA GLN A 55 14.36 15.81 -8.64
C GLN A 55 15.82 15.89 -8.20
N ASN A 56 16.23 15.00 -7.30
CA ASN A 56 17.60 14.89 -6.86
C ASN A 56 18.55 14.50 -8.00
N TYR A 57 18.17 13.51 -8.81
CA TYR A 57 18.95 13.06 -9.98
C TYR A 57 19.19 14.17 -11.02
N ARG A 58 18.25 15.08 -11.20
CA ARG A 58 18.44 16.24 -12.11
C ARG A 58 19.63 17.11 -11.72
N VAL A 59 19.96 17.16 -10.42
CA VAL A 59 21.08 17.92 -9.87
C VAL A 59 22.36 17.09 -9.85
N THR A 60 22.28 15.85 -9.33
CA THR A 60 23.46 15.01 -9.08
C THR A 60 23.89 14.18 -10.28
N ARG A 61 22.97 13.87 -11.19
CA ARG A 61 23.14 12.91 -12.30
C ARG A 61 23.53 11.50 -11.82
N ASN A 62 23.18 11.19 -10.58
CA ASN A 62 23.51 9.93 -9.92
C ASN A 62 22.38 9.56 -8.96
N TYR A 63 21.80 8.36 -9.09
CA TYR A 63 20.75 7.88 -8.20
C TYR A 63 21.27 7.42 -6.83
N LYS A 64 22.56 7.08 -6.73
CA LYS A 64 23.16 6.62 -5.48
C LYS A 64 23.42 7.77 -4.51
N GLN A 65 23.55 9.01 -4.99
CA GLN A 65 23.97 10.16 -4.20
C GLN A 65 22.91 11.26 -4.18
N LEU A 66 22.66 11.82 -3.00
CA LEU A 66 21.80 12.98 -2.81
C LEU A 66 22.60 14.29 -3.06
N ALA A 67 21.89 15.42 -3.20
CA ALA A 67 22.48 16.72 -3.45
C ALA A 67 23.42 17.19 -2.30
N ASP A 68 23.18 16.73 -1.08
CA ASP A 68 24.02 16.95 0.10
C ASP A 68 25.24 16.00 0.19
N LYS A 69 25.45 15.17 -0.85
CA LYS A 69 26.48 14.13 -0.95
C LYS A 69 26.26 12.90 -0.06
N SER A 70 25.17 12.80 0.67
CA SER A 70 24.81 11.57 1.39
C SER A 70 24.36 10.48 0.41
N GLU A 71 24.41 9.22 0.84
CA GLU A 71 23.95 8.09 0.02
C GLU A 71 22.43 7.90 0.16
N LEU A 72 21.76 7.63 -0.98
CA LEU A 72 20.36 7.22 -1.00
C LEU A 72 20.23 5.82 -0.37
N SER A 73 19.33 5.68 0.60
CA SER A 73 19.15 4.44 1.35
C SER A 73 17.77 4.38 1.99
N ASP A 74 17.42 3.25 2.62
CA ASP A 74 16.19 3.16 3.42
C ASP A 74 16.15 4.17 4.57
N ALA A 75 17.31 4.54 5.14
CA ALA A 75 17.38 5.59 6.14
C ALA A 75 16.94 6.95 5.59
N THR A 76 17.19 7.23 4.33
CA THR A 76 16.70 8.44 3.65
C THR A 76 15.17 8.46 3.57
N LEU A 77 14.54 7.32 3.29
CA LEU A 77 13.08 7.20 3.27
C LEU A 77 12.48 7.48 4.65
N ALA A 78 13.12 6.98 5.71
CA ALA A 78 12.71 7.24 7.09
C ALA A 78 12.85 8.72 7.47
N LEU A 79 13.93 9.40 7.05
CA LEU A 79 14.10 10.84 7.24
C LEU A 79 13.02 11.67 6.50
N TRP A 80 12.58 11.21 5.35
CA TRP A 80 11.48 11.83 4.61
C TRP A 80 10.10 11.50 5.17
N GLY A 81 10.00 10.56 6.13
CA GLY A 81 8.74 10.05 6.67
C GLY A 81 7.94 9.21 5.66
N LEU A 82 8.63 8.58 4.71
CA LEU A 82 8.04 7.82 3.60
C LEU A 82 8.43 6.33 3.63
N ASP A 83 8.95 5.85 4.75
CA ASP A 83 9.39 4.45 4.96
C ASP A 83 8.23 3.49 5.24
N LYS A 84 7.03 4.02 5.48
CA LYS A 84 5.83 3.23 5.79
C LYS A 84 4.54 3.92 5.38
N VAL A 85 3.47 3.15 5.25
CA VAL A 85 2.12 3.64 4.93
C VAL A 85 1.12 3.02 5.91
N PRO A 86 0.29 3.85 6.59
CA PRO A 86 0.36 5.30 6.66
C PRO A 86 1.60 5.78 7.43
N THR A 87 1.95 7.03 7.28
CA THR A 87 3.08 7.65 7.99
C THR A 87 2.89 7.72 9.50
N ALA A 88 1.65 7.65 9.97
CA ALA A 88 1.28 7.62 11.38
C ALA A 88 0.30 6.48 11.67
N GLY A 89 0.43 5.85 12.84
CA GLY A 89 -0.42 4.72 13.26
C GLY A 89 0.11 3.35 12.83
N ASN A 90 -0.80 2.37 12.73
CA ASN A 90 -0.45 1.01 12.33
C ASN A 90 -0.15 0.96 10.84
N GLU A 91 1.04 0.53 10.49
CA GLU A 91 1.47 0.41 9.10
C GLU A 91 0.75 -0.73 8.36
N TYR A 92 0.43 -0.48 7.09
CA TYR A 92 -0.13 -1.47 6.16
C TYR A 92 0.91 -1.90 5.13
N TYR A 93 1.82 -0.98 4.78
CA TYR A 93 2.94 -1.24 3.89
C TYR A 93 4.22 -0.66 4.48
N LYS A 94 5.29 -1.43 4.38
CA LYS A 94 6.66 -0.98 4.63
C LYS A 94 7.29 -0.65 3.29
N ILE A 95 7.89 0.54 3.19
CA ILE A 95 8.57 1.01 1.99
C ILE A 95 10.08 0.87 2.19
N SER A 96 10.75 0.32 1.21
CA SER A 96 12.20 0.18 1.20
C SER A 96 12.71 0.10 -0.25
N PHE A 97 14.02 0.13 -0.41
CA PHE A 97 14.62 -0.27 -1.68
C PHE A 97 14.78 -1.79 -1.74
N VAL A 98 14.70 -2.35 -2.95
CA VAL A 98 15.08 -3.75 -3.16
C VAL A 98 16.58 -3.88 -2.91
N ASN A 99 17.00 -4.95 -2.23
CA ASN A 99 18.39 -5.17 -1.87
C ASN A 99 19.32 -5.04 -3.10
N ASN A 100 20.39 -4.25 -2.95
CA ASN A 100 21.41 -4.00 -3.97
C ASN A 100 20.86 -3.39 -5.29
N SER A 101 19.67 -2.82 -5.28
CA SER A 101 19.10 -2.19 -6.48
C SER A 101 19.59 -0.77 -6.71
N ILE A 102 20.06 -0.08 -5.68
CA ILE A 102 20.53 1.30 -5.78
C ILE A 102 21.92 1.32 -6.40
N ASN A 103 22.05 2.01 -7.52
CA ASN A 103 23.32 2.26 -8.20
C ASN A 103 23.29 3.64 -8.88
N GLU A 104 24.34 4.01 -9.60
CA GLU A 104 24.39 5.32 -10.26
C GLU A 104 23.33 5.51 -11.34
N SER A 105 22.89 4.42 -11.97
CA SER A 105 21.98 4.43 -13.12
C SER A 105 20.53 4.15 -12.76
N GLY A 106 20.23 3.68 -11.54
CA GLY A 106 18.88 3.31 -11.18
C GLY A 106 18.67 2.81 -9.77
N TYR A 107 17.42 2.51 -9.49
CA TYR A 107 16.94 1.95 -8.23
C TYR A 107 15.64 1.16 -8.46
N ILE A 108 15.28 0.33 -7.51
CA ILE A 108 13.95 -0.30 -7.43
C ILE A 108 13.40 -0.07 -6.02
N LEU A 109 12.30 0.65 -5.92
CA LEU A 109 11.51 0.79 -4.71
C LEU A 109 10.57 -0.40 -4.57
N GLN A 110 10.32 -0.81 -3.33
CA GLN A 110 9.28 -1.79 -3.01
C GLN A 110 8.37 -1.30 -1.88
N ALA A 111 7.10 -1.66 -1.95
CA ALA A 111 6.14 -1.58 -0.86
C ALA A 111 5.71 -3.00 -0.50
N GLN A 112 6.06 -3.46 0.69
CA GLN A 112 5.71 -4.77 1.22
C GLN A 112 4.49 -4.65 2.12
N ALA A 113 3.45 -5.45 1.87
CA ALA A 113 2.29 -5.54 2.73
C ALA A 113 2.66 -6.12 4.11
N VAL A 114 2.24 -5.45 5.17
CA VAL A 114 2.48 -5.84 6.56
C VAL A 114 1.20 -5.75 7.39
N GLY A 115 1.23 -6.26 8.62
CA GLY A 115 0.10 -6.22 9.52
C GLY A 115 -1.18 -6.81 8.91
N VAL A 116 -2.27 -6.07 8.98
CA VAL A 116 -3.56 -6.54 8.43
C VAL A 116 -3.57 -6.64 6.91
N GLN A 117 -2.69 -5.91 6.22
CA GLN A 117 -2.59 -5.96 4.75
C GLN A 117 -1.84 -7.20 4.25
N ALA A 118 -1.06 -7.88 5.09
CA ALA A 118 -0.43 -9.16 4.76
C ALA A 118 -1.45 -10.27 4.46
N GLY A 119 -2.72 -10.09 4.85
CA GLY A 119 -3.83 -10.95 4.44
C GLY A 119 -4.28 -10.79 2.99
N ASP A 120 -3.83 -9.76 2.30
CA ASP A 120 -4.11 -9.49 0.88
C ASP A 120 -3.21 -10.34 -0.02
N LYS A 121 -3.65 -11.57 -0.33
CA LYS A 121 -2.85 -12.55 -1.08
C LYS A 121 -2.63 -12.19 -2.55
N ASP A 122 -3.36 -11.21 -3.08
CA ASP A 122 -3.27 -10.86 -4.51
C ASP A 122 -2.12 -9.89 -4.80
N CYS A 123 -1.88 -8.91 -3.90
CA CYS A 123 -0.96 -7.80 -4.13
C CYS A 123 -0.09 -7.55 -2.88
N LEU A 124 0.79 -8.50 -2.54
CA LEU A 124 1.65 -8.40 -1.36
C LEU A 124 2.82 -7.43 -1.53
N TYR A 125 3.34 -7.33 -2.75
CA TYR A 125 4.48 -6.47 -3.08
C TYR A 125 4.15 -5.58 -4.27
N PHE A 126 4.48 -4.30 -4.15
CA PHE A 126 4.52 -3.36 -5.26
C PHE A 126 5.95 -2.94 -5.48
N PHE A 127 6.35 -2.82 -6.75
CA PHE A 127 7.67 -2.35 -7.13
C PHE A 127 7.54 -1.19 -8.12
N TYR A 128 8.47 -0.27 -8.04
CA TYR A 128 8.57 0.89 -8.91
C TYR A 128 10.03 1.21 -9.18
N ASP A 129 10.43 1.24 -10.46
CA ASP A 129 11.81 1.51 -10.83
C ASP A 129 12.01 2.94 -11.34
N GLN A 130 13.26 3.32 -11.57
CA GLN A 130 13.65 4.64 -12.07
C GLN A 130 13.09 4.96 -13.47
N SER A 131 12.65 3.96 -14.24
CA SER A 131 12.04 4.15 -15.55
C SER A 131 10.53 4.34 -15.48
N GLY A 132 9.96 4.31 -14.27
CA GLY A 132 8.53 4.39 -14.04
C GLY A 132 7.77 3.09 -14.29
N VAL A 133 8.48 1.96 -14.41
CA VAL A 133 7.86 0.64 -14.58
C VAL A 133 7.20 0.22 -13.27
N LYS A 134 5.92 -0.13 -13.39
CA LYS A 134 5.02 -0.50 -12.30
C LYS A 134 4.86 -2.01 -12.26
N MET A 135 5.36 -2.65 -11.22
CA MET A 135 5.34 -4.10 -11.06
C MET A 135 4.70 -4.48 -9.73
N ALA A 136 4.08 -5.65 -9.65
CA ALA A 136 3.55 -6.20 -8.42
C ALA A 136 3.73 -7.72 -8.37
N SER A 137 3.80 -8.26 -7.17
CA SER A 137 4.00 -9.69 -6.96
C SER A 137 3.30 -10.17 -5.68
N THR A 138 3.04 -11.46 -5.63
CA THR A 138 2.62 -12.17 -4.41
C THR A 138 3.81 -12.64 -3.56
N THR A 139 5.04 -12.43 -4.05
CA THR A 139 6.30 -12.80 -3.39
C THR A 139 7.27 -11.62 -3.43
N ALA A 140 8.35 -11.69 -2.64
CA ALA A 140 9.40 -10.67 -2.59
C ALA A 140 10.26 -10.59 -3.87
N THR A 141 9.96 -11.42 -4.87
CA THR A 141 10.71 -11.45 -6.14
C THR A 141 10.21 -10.35 -7.06
N VAL A 142 11.12 -9.52 -7.55
CA VAL A 142 10.81 -8.48 -8.54
C VAL A 142 10.43 -9.16 -9.86
N PRO A 143 9.24 -8.88 -10.42
CA PRO A 143 8.83 -9.43 -11.71
C PRO A 143 9.70 -8.92 -12.87
N ASN A 144 9.71 -9.65 -13.96
CA ASN A 144 10.44 -9.25 -15.17
C ASN A 144 9.59 -8.27 -16.04
N GLY A 145 9.23 -7.13 -15.44
CA GLY A 145 8.47 -6.07 -16.09
C GLY A 145 7.00 -5.99 -15.63
N SER A 146 6.24 -5.07 -16.22
CA SER A 146 4.85 -4.73 -15.84
C SER A 146 3.79 -5.51 -16.62
N ARG A 147 4.17 -6.44 -17.48
CA ARG A 147 3.24 -7.15 -18.39
C ARG A 147 2.58 -8.38 -17.77
N ASP A 148 3.05 -8.84 -16.62
CA ASP A 148 2.41 -9.97 -15.93
C ASP A 148 1.03 -9.58 -15.39
N GLN A 149 0.16 -10.59 -15.24
CA GLN A 149 -1.23 -10.40 -14.85
C GLN A 149 -1.36 -9.79 -13.44
N VAL A 150 -0.47 -10.14 -12.52
CA VAL A 150 -0.49 -9.61 -11.14
C VAL A 150 -0.19 -8.11 -11.16
N SER A 151 0.85 -7.69 -11.86
CA SER A 151 1.22 -6.28 -12.01
C SER A 151 0.07 -5.47 -12.62
N GLN A 152 -0.53 -5.95 -13.71
CA GLN A 152 -1.66 -5.26 -14.35
C GLN A 152 -2.86 -5.16 -13.41
N THR A 153 -3.22 -6.23 -12.70
CA THR A 153 -4.36 -6.23 -11.78
C THR A 153 -4.13 -5.33 -10.57
N CYS A 154 -2.94 -5.38 -9.98
CA CYS A 154 -2.62 -4.65 -8.75
C CYS A 154 -2.41 -3.14 -8.99
N TRP A 155 -1.93 -2.75 -10.16
CA TRP A 155 -1.72 -1.33 -10.50
C TRP A 155 -2.93 -0.68 -11.17
N ALA A 156 -3.84 -1.43 -11.80
CA ALA A 156 -5.00 -0.88 -12.49
C ALA A 156 -6.20 -0.56 -11.57
N LYS A 157 -6.28 -1.17 -10.40
CA LYS A 157 -7.46 -1.09 -9.50
C LYS A 157 -7.17 -0.34 -8.22
#